data_45f1bc6918c038f398d3818b2beb75e4
#
_entry.id   45f1bc6918c038f398d3818b2beb75e4
#
_cell.length_a   1.000
_cell.length_b   1.000
_cell.length_c   1.000
_cell.angle_alpha   90.00
_cell.angle_beta   90.00
_cell.angle_gamma   90.00
#
_symmetry.space_group_name_H-M   'P 1'
#
loop_
_entity.id
_entity.type
_entity.pdbx_description
1 polymer ?
#
loop_
_entity_poly.entity_id
_entity_poly.type
_entity_poly.pdbx_seq_one_letter_code
_entity_poly.pdbx_strand_id
1 'polypeptide(L)'
;MTASFRAKRWYEGIAECQQQNEGYVLVTVVGTAGSTPRDSGSKMVVTASHTIDTIGGGHLEFDAISRARAYLAKGETRTELHSYPLSSTLGQCCGGAVKVLFDVCNLHQQQVAIFGAGHVAKALVPILAQLPVRIVWIDSREDLFPDALPANVQKIVEDAPESEVRHLDENSWLIILTHDHQLDYRITEQALKHPSLPFVGLIGSDTKAKRFVTKLTHRGFDEHALARLVTPIGNRDIPGKQPIEVAVSISAQIIARLHHDNRSATPSAVSDVSVSHVQTSKLNKTGCEQVIATTLDDSESSSSKKDTTRDIK
;
A
#
# COMPACT_ATOMS: atom_id res chain seq x y z
N MET A 1 -35.35 2.29 10.13
CA MET A 1 -34.18 2.76 9.35
C MET A 1 -34.53 2.67 7.88
N THR A 2 -34.83 3.79 7.24
CA THR A 2 -35.17 3.85 5.80
C THR A 2 -33.87 3.62 5.02
N ALA A 3 -33.76 2.49 4.32
CA ALA A 3 -32.66 2.22 3.40
C ALA A 3 -32.60 3.36 2.36
N SER A 4 -31.52 4.10 2.33
CA SER A 4 -31.28 5.14 1.34
C SER A 4 -31.16 4.47 -0.03
N PHE A 5 -32.08 4.76 -0.95
CA PHE A 5 -32.07 4.25 -2.34
C PHE A 5 -30.99 4.94 -3.21
N ARG A 6 -30.04 5.65 -2.61
CA ARG A 6 -28.99 6.31 -3.34
C ARG A 6 -27.91 5.31 -3.78
N ALA A 7 -27.61 5.26 -5.07
CA ALA A 7 -26.51 4.48 -5.59
C ALA A 7 -25.18 4.95 -4.98
N LYS A 8 -24.35 4.00 -4.58
CA LYS A 8 -23.02 4.27 -4.01
C LYS A 8 -22.13 4.96 -5.07
N ARG A 9 -21.39 5.99 -4.64
CA ARG A 9 -20.48 6.73 -5.51
C ARG A 9 -19.07 6.15 -5.45
N TRP A 10 -18.28 6.40 -6.49
CA TRP A 10 -16.91 5.91 -6.62
C TRP A 10 -16.02 6.21 -5.40
N TYR A 11 -16.13 7.41 -4.79
CA TYR A 11 -15.36 7.77 -3.60
C TYR A 11 -15.77 7.01 -2.34
N GLU A 12 -17.04 6.66 -2.22
CA GLU A 12 -17.54 5.79 -1.14
C GLU A 12 -17.02 4.35 -1.33
N GLY A 13 -16.91 3.92 -2.60
CA GLY A 13 -16.33 2.64 -2.96
C GLY A 13 -14.85 2.54 -2.62
N ILE A 14 -14.07 3.59 -2.88
CA ILE A 14 -12.65 3.63 -2.48
C ILE A 14 -12.51 3.50 -0.97
N ALA A 15 -13.30 4.27 -0.20
CA ALA A 15 -13.25 4.22 1.26
C ALA A 15 -13.56 2.81 1.79
N GLU A 16 -14.55 2.13 1.20
CA GLU A 16 -14.89 0.75 1.57
C GLU A 16 -13.77 -0.24 1.22
N CYS A 17 -13.21 -0.18 0.00
CA CYS A 17 -12.08 -1.01 -0.38
C CYS A 17 -10.88 -0.84 0.57
N GLN A 18 -10.59 0.40 0.96
CA GLN A 18 -9.52 0.70 1.93
C GLN A 18 -9.81 0.11 3.31
N GLN A 19 -11.06 0.20 3.80
CA GLN A 19 -11.46 -0.39 5.09
C GLN A 19 -11.40 -1.91 5.08
N GLN A 20 -11.77 -2.53 3.95
CA GLN A 20 -11.78 -3.99 3.78
C GLN A 20 -10.44 -4.54 3.30
N ASN A 21 -9.45 -3.68 3.04
CA ASN A 21 -8.17 -4.05 2.43
C ASN A 21 -8.36 -4.80 1.09
N GLU A 22 -9.40 -4.42 0.33
CA GLU A 22 -9.70 -5.00 -0.99
C GLU A 22 -9.00 -4.18 -2.09
N GLY A 23 -8.23 -4.85 -2.93
CA GLY A 23 -7.62 -4.23 -4.11
C GLY A 23 -8.68 -3.72 -5.09
N TYR A 24 -8.43 -2.56 -5.69
CA TYR A 24 -9.35 -1.96 -6.64
C TYR A 24 -8.63 -1.25 -7.79
N VAL A 25 -9.35 -1.00 -8.87
CA VAL A 25 -8.92 -0.12 -9.95
C VAL A 25 -9.87 1.08 -10.00
N LEU A 26 -9.31 2.29 -9.88
CA LEU A 26 -10.06 3.50 -10.20
C LEU A 26 -9.98 3.73 -11.71
N VAL A 27 -11.11 3.55 -12.39
CA VAL A 27 -11.25 3.76 -13.83
C VAL A 27 -11.78 5.17 -14.06
N THR A 28 -11.04 6.00 -14.78
CA THR A 28 -11.39 7.41 -15.02
C THR A 28 -11.43 7.72 -16.51
N VAL A 29 -12.50 8.32 -16.98
CA VAL A 29 -12.56 8.94 -18.31
C VAL A 29 -11.76 10.25 -18.26
N VAL A 30 -10.61 10.33 -18.92
CA VAL A 30 -9.74 11.49 -18.91
C VAL A 30 -9.82 12.36 -20.17
N GLY A 31 -10.46 11.85 -21.21
CA GLY A 31 -10.65 12.60 -22.44
C GLY A 31 -11.72 11.98 -23.33
N THR A 32 -12.47 12.83 -24.01
CA THR A 32 -13.54 12.44 -24.92
C THR A 32 -13.42 13.25 -26.22
N ALA A 33 -13.78 12.64 -27.36
CA ALA A 33 -13.88 13.28 -28.64
C ALA A 33 -15.13 12.74 -29.38
N GLY A 34 -15.93 13.62 -29.95
CA GLY A 34 -17.20 13.26 -30.59
C GLY A 34 -18.29 12.89 -29.57
N SER A 35 -19.27 12.08 -30.01
CA SER A 35 -20.37 11.63 -29.13
C SER A 35 -19.90 10.50 -28.23
N THR A 36 -20.02 10.67 -26.93
CA THR A 36 -19.55 9.72 -25.90
C THR A 36 -20.63 9.46 -24.85
N PRO A 37 -20.67 8.27 -24.22
CA PRO A 37 -21.70 7.91 -23.22
C PRO A 37 -21.63 8.76 -21.95
N ARG A 38 -20.46 9.24 -21.59
CA ARG A 38 -20.20 10.08 -20.41
C ARG A 38 -19.11 11.09 -20.70
N ASP A 39 -19.11 12.16 -19.92
CA ASP A 39 -18.11 13.23 -19.99
C ASP A 39 -16.79 12.85 -19.32
N SER A 40 -15.74 13.57 -19.69
CA SER A 40 -14.46 13.52 -19.01
C SER A 40 -14.63 13.81 -17.51
N GLY A 41 -13.91 13.08 -16.65
CA GLY A 41 -14.04 13.12 -15.20
C GLY A 41 -14.96 12.05 -14.61
N SER A 42 -15.75 11.32 -15.43
CA SER A 42 -16.53 10.19 -14.96
C SER A 42 -15.62 9.09 -14.40
N LYS A 43 -16.02 8.49 -13.28
CA LYS A 43 -15.21 7.51 -12.56
C LYS A 43 -16.04 6.30 -12.16
N MET A 44 -15.36 5.15 -12.09
CA MET A 44 -15.89 3.87 -11.63
C MET A 44 -14.80 3.16 -10.82
N VAL A 45 -15.18 2.50 -9.75
CA VAL A 45 -14.31 1.59 -8.99
C VAL A 45 -14.63 0.16 -9.40
N VAL A 46 -13.59 -0.60 -9.73
CA VAL A 46 -13.70 -2.02 -10.09
C VAL A 46 -12.90 -2.83 -9.09
N THR A 47 -13.53 -3.79 -8.43
CA THR A 47 -12.88 -4.79 -7.58
C THR A 47 -12.86 -6.15 -8.26
N ALA A 48 -12.28 -7.14 -7.62
CA ALA A 48 -12.31 -8.50 -8.15
C ALA A 48 -13.75 -9.03 -8.33
N SER A 49 -14.67 -8.67 -7.43
CA SER A 49 -16.02 -9.23 -7.34
C SER A 49 -17.12 -8.30 -7.85
N HIS A 50 -16.99 -6.98 -7.70
CA HIS A 50 -18.06 -6.01 -7.98
C HIS A 50 -17.54 -4.71 -8.60
N THR A 51 -18.47 -3.82 -8.93
CA THR A 51 -18.18 -2.47 -9.46
C THR A 51 -19.04 -1.44 -8.74
N ILE A 52 -18.52 -0.22 -8.61
CA ILE A 52 -19.20 0.90 -7.95
C ILE A 52 -19.13 2.11 -8.87
N ASP A 53 -20.29 2.76 -9.12
CA ASP A 53 -20.46 3.84 -10.08
C ASP A 53 -20.31 3.35 -11.55
N THR A 54 -20.21 4.25 -12.54
CA THR A 54 -20.20 3.91 -13.97
C THR A 54 -19.47 4.95 -14.81
N ILE A 55 -18.82 4.50 -15.87
CA ILE A 55 -18.22 5.34 -16.92
C ILE A 55 -19.10 5.45 -18.18
N GLY A 56 -20.35 4.97 -18.13
CA GLY A 56 -21.32 5.14 -19.19
C GLY A 56 -21.97 3.88 -19.71
N GLY A 57 -21.63 2.71 -19.19
CA GLY A 57 -22.23 1.43 -19.57
C GLY A 57 -21.76 0.90 -20.92
N GLY A 58 -22.45 -0.13 -21.39
CA GLY A 58 -22.22 -0.74 -22.69
C GLY A 58 -20.88 -1.45 -22.83
N HIS A 59 -20.41 -1.60 -24.08
CA HIS A 59 -19.20 -2.35 -24.40
C HIS A 59 -17.92 -1.70 -23.82
N LEU A 60 -17.86 -0.37 -23.80
CA LEU A 60 -16.73 0.36 -23.19
C LEU A 60 -16.53 -0.03 -21.73
N GLU A 61 -17.61 -0.01 -20.95
CA GLU A 61 -17.55 -0.34 -19.52
C GLU A 61 -17.26 -1.82 -19.30
N PHE A 62 -17.84 -2.70 -20.11
CA PHE A 62 -17.58 -4.14 -20.04
C PHE A 62 -16.09 -4.47 -20.28
N ASP A 63 -15.48 -3.89 -21.34
CA ASP A 63 -14.06 -4.08 -21.62
C ASP A 63 -13.17 -3.46 -20.52
N ALA A 64 -13.54 -2.27 -20.04
CA ALA A 64 -12.83 -1.63 -18.95
C ALA A 64 -12.85 -2.46 -17.65
N ILE A 65 -13.98 -3.08 -17.30
CA ILE A 65 -14.10 -3.97 -16.13
C ILE A 65 -13.23 -5.21 -16.32
N SER A 66 -13.28 -5.85 -17.49
CA SER A 66 -12.47 -7.04 -17.78
C SER A 66 -10.98 -6.74 -17.67
N ARG A 67 -10.54 -5.61 -18.21
CA ARG A 67 -9.15 -5.15 -18.15
C ARG A 67 -8.72 -4.81 -16.73
N ALA A 68 -9.55 -4.08 -16.00
CA ALA A 68 -9.29 -3.74 -14.60
C ALA A 68 -9.09 -5.00 -13.73
N ARG A 69 -9.95 -6.00 -13.89
CA ARG A 69 -9.81 -7.28 -13.18
C ARG A 69 -8.56 -8.05 -13.58
N ALA A 70 -8.16 -7.99 -14.86
CA ALA A 70 -6.91 -8.60 -15.32
C ALA A 70 -5.67 -7.90 -14.70
N TYR A 71 -5.74 -6.59 -14.44
CA TYR A 71 -4.67 -5.89 -13.72
C TYR A 71 -4.62 -6.28 -12.25
N LEU A 72 -5.76 -6.36 -11.57
CA LEU A 72 -5.82 -6.80 -10.17
C LEU A 72 -5.25 -8.21 -9.98
N ALA A 73 -5.56 -9.11 -10.92
CA ALA A 73 -5.06 -10.49 -10.88
C ALA A 73 -3.52 -10.60 -11.01
N LYS A 74 -2.84 -9.57 -11.56
CA LYS A 74 -1.38 -9.53 -11.64
C LYS A 74 -0.69 -9.10 -10.34
N GLY A 75 -1.43 -8.57 -9.38
CA GLY A 75 -0.90 -8.17 -8.08
C GLY A 75 -0.02 -6.91 -8.08
N GLU A 76 0.05 -6.17 -9.19
CA GLU A 76 0.92 -4.99 -9.34
C GLU A 76 0.13 -3.69 -9.17
N THR A 77 0.67 -2.73 -8.43
CA THR A 77 0.20 -1.35 -8.44
C THR A 77 0.78 -0.64 -9.67
N ARG A 78 -0.09 -0.10 -10.53
CA ARG A 78 0.32 0.54 -11.79
C ARG A 78 -0.73 1.52 -12.28
N THR A 79 -0.32 2.43 -13.16
CA THR A 79 -1.23 3.34 -13.85
C THR A 79 -1.11 3.13 -15.36
N GLU A 80 -2.25 2.92 -16.04
CA GLU A 80 -2.32 2.64 -17.48
C GLU A 80 -3.33 3.55 -18.18
N LEU A 81 -2.97 4.07 -19.34
CA LEU A 81 -3.86 4.90 -20.18
C LEU A 81 -4.21 4.16 -21.46
N HIS A 82 -5.51 3.98 -21.72
CA HIS A 82 -6.02 3.34 -22.92
C HIS A 82 -6.94 4.25 -23.72
N SER A 83 -6.85 4.15 -25.05
CA SER A 83 -7.72 4.85 -25.98
C SER A 83 -8.73 3.85 -26.57
N TYR A 84 -10.01 4.21 -26.48
CA TYR A 84 -11.14 3.42 -26.99
C TYR A 84 -11.82 4.18 -28.14
N PRO A 85 -11.64 3.76 -29.39
CA PRO A 85 -12.45 4.26 -30.50
C PRO A 85 -13.86 3.67 -30.37
N LEU A 86 -14.87 4.53 -30.27
CA LEU A 86 -16.29 4.13 -30.21
C LEU A 86 -16.84 4.03 -31.62
N SER A 87 -16.31 3.09 -32.43
CA SER A 87 -16.82 2.87 -33.80
C SER A 87 -18.00 1.90 -33.79
N SER A 88 -18.81 1.95 -34.86
CA SER A 88 -19.95 1.05 -35.08
C SER A 88 -19.59 -0.43 -35.08
N THR A 89 -18.32 -0.79 -35.26
CA THR A 89 -17.78 -2.16 -35.15
C THR A 89 -17.91 -2.76 -33.76
N LEU A 90 -18.07 -1.93 -32.71
CA LEU A 90 -18.26 -2.37 -31.33
C LEU A 90 -19.73 -2.35 -30.88
N GLY A 91 -20.70 -2.24 -31.81
CA GLY A 91 -22.11 -2.20 -31.45
C GLY A 91 -22.56 -0.95 -30.68
N GLN A 92 -21.78 0.14 -30.71
CA GLN A 92 -22.13 1.41 -30.07
C GLN A 92 -22.59 2.43 -31.13
N CYS A 93 -23.69 3.14 -30.83
CA CYS A 93 -24.24 4.19 -31.67
C CYS A 93 -23.40 5.50 -31.65
N CYS A 94 -22.35 5.56 -30.88
CA CYS A 94 -21.53 6.74 -30.69
C CYS A 94 -20.28 6.66 -31.56
N GLY A 95 -20.08 7.62 -32.48
CA GLY A 95 -18.90 7.71 -33.35
C GLY A 95 -17.70 8.45 -32.76
N GLY A 96 -17.56 8.48 -31.45
CA GLY A 96 -16.51 9.21 -30.74
C GLY A 96 -15.29 8.37 -30.35
N ALA A 97 -14.43 8.95 -29.51
CA ALA A 97 -13.30 8.27 -28.87
C ALA A 97 -13.21 8.67 -27.41
N VAL A 98 -12.79 7.73 -26.57
CA VAL A 98 -12.64 7.94 -25.13
C VAL A 98 -11.24 7.51 -24.70
N LYS A 99 -10.58 8.33 -23.87
CA LYS A 99 -9.35 7.95 -23.17
C LYS A 99 -9.69 7.60 -21.74
N VAL A 100 -9.30 6.40 -21.32
CA VAL A 100 -9.58 5.86 -19.99
C VAL A 100 -8.28 5.58 -19.28
N LEU A 101 -8.15 6.16 -18.09
CA LEU A 101 -7.06 5.91 -17.15
C LEU A 101 -7.48 4.82 -16.18
N PHE A 102 -6.63 3.83 -16.03
CA PHE A 102 -6.73 2.76 -15.03
C PHE A 102 -5.68 3.03 -13.96
N ASP A 103 -6.11 3.36 -12.76
CA ASP A 103 -5.25 3.52 -11.60
C ASP A 103 -5.43 2.31 -10.69
N VAL A 104 -4.48 1.38 -10.76
CA VAL A 104 -4.54 0.08 -10.08
C VAL A 104 -3.97 0.21 -8.69
N CYS A 105 -4.83 0.14 -7.69
CA CYS A 105 -4.50 0.16 -6.28
C CYS A 105 -4.58 -1.27 -5.73
N ASN A 106 -3.47 -1.98 -5.76
CA ASN A 106 -3.40 -3.31 -5.18
C ASN A 106 -3.09 -3.16 -3.69
N LEU A 107 -4.12 -3.28 -2.85
CA LEU A 107 -4.00 -3.15 -1.40
C LEU A 107 -3.54 -4.47 -0.75
N HIS A 108 -2.68 -5.25 -1.42
CA HIS A 108 -1.98 -6.34 -0.72
C HIS A 108 -1.03 -5.74 0.31
N GLN A 109 -1.64 -5.19 1.36
CA GLN A 109 -0.89 -4.70 2.50
C GLN A 109 -0.29 -5.90 3.21
N GLN A 110 1.02 -5.84 3.45
CA GLN A 110 1.70 -6.83 4.25
C GLN A 110 0.97 -6.99 5.60
N GLN A 111 0.51 -8.21 5.93
CA GLN A 111 -0.01 -8.47 7.26
C GLN A 111 1.14 -8.55 8.25
N VAL A 112 1.04 -7.81 9.35
CA VAL A 112 1.96 -7.84 10.49
C VAL A 112 1.18 -8.28 11.72
N ALA A 113 1.45 -9.47 12.23
CA ALA A 113 0.84 -9.99 13.44
C ALA A 113 1.73 -9.66 14.64
N ILE A 114 1.20 -8.92 15.61
CA ILE A 114 1.91 -8.50 16.82
C ILE A 114 1.34 -9.23 18.01
N PHE A 115 2.13 -10.09 18.63
CA PHE A 115 1.79 -10.83 19.83
C PHE A 115 2.32 -10.12 21.06
N GLY A 116 1.40 -9.67 21.91
CA GLY A 116 1.67 -8.91 23.13
C GLY A 116 1.19 -7.46 23.04
N ALA A 117 0.49 -6.98 24.08
CA ALA A 117 -0.01 -5.61 24.22
C ALA A 117 0.71 -4.80 25.33
N GLY A 118 1.97 -5.13 25.58
CA GLY A 118 2.81 -4.42 26.55
C GLY A 118 3.31 -3.06 26.04
N HIS A 119 4.18 -2.41 26.83
CA HIS A 119 4.67 -1.06 26.55
C HIS A 119 5.35 -0.89 25.19
N VAL A 120 6.13 -1.90 24.74
CA VAL A 120 6.79 -1.86 23.43
C VAL A 120 5.75 -1.92 22.30
N ALA A 121 4.77 -2.82 22.40
CA ALA A 121 3.72 -2.93 21.39
C ALA A 121 2.86 -1.66 21.32
N LYS A 122 2.52 -1.05 22.46
CA LYS A 122 1.80 0.23 22.53
C LYS A 122 2.54 1.38 21.84
N ALA A 123 3.86 1.36 21.87
CA ALA A 123 4.68 2.33 21.14
C ALA A 123 4.88 1.96 19.66
N LEU A 124 4.92 0.66 19.34
CA LEU A 124 5.18 0.15 17.98
C LEU A 124 3.99 0.28 17.06
N VAL A 125 2.80 -0.15 17.53
CA VAL A 125 1.58 -0.21 16.72
C VAL A 125 1.22 1.14 16.08
N PRO A 126 1.24 2.30 16.78
CA PRO A 126 0.97 3.61 16.18
C PRO A 126 1.97 4.01 15.07
N ILE A 127 3.22 3.54 15.15
CA ILE A 127 4.24 3.80 14.11
C ILE A 127 3.93 2.93 12.88
N LEU A 128 3.76 1.63 13.08
CA LEU A 128 3.50 0.70 11.98
C LEU A 128 2.15 0.95 11.30
N ALA A 129 1.15 1.44 12.04
CA ALA A 129 -0.15 1.77 11.48
C ALA A 129 -0.13 2.92 10.45
N GLN A 130 0.94 3.69 10.37
CA GLN A 130 1.17 4.73 9.36
C GLN A 130 1.81 4.19 8.07
N LEU A 131 2.23 2.93 8.08
CA LEU A 131 2.81 2.24 6.93
C LEU A 131 1.72 1.49 6.14
N PRO A 132 2.00 1.11 4.88
CA PRO A 132 1.07 0.31 4.08
C PRO A 132 1.06 -1.16 4.55
N VAL A 133 0.65 -1.38 5.78
CA VAL A 133 0.53 -2.70 6.43
C VAL A 133 -0.84 -2.86 7.08
N ARG A 134 -1.31 -4.08 7.19
CA ARG A 134 -2.45 -4.46 8.02
C ARG A 134 -1.94 -5.12 9.30
N ILE A 135 -2.37 -4.64 10.45
CA ILE A 135 -1.89 -5.13 11.75
C ILE A 135 -2.96 -5.99 12.39
N VAL A 136 -2.57 -7.19 12.82
CA VAL A 136 -3.34 -8.04 13.72
C VAL A 136 -2.65 -8.02 15.07
N TRP A 137 -3.30 -7.40 16.07
CA TRP A 137 -2.72 -7.19 17.39
C TRP A 137 -3.37 -8.11 18.41
N ILE A 138 -2.60 -9.04 18.98
CA ILE A 138 -3.07 -10.19 19.73
C ILE A 138 -2.50 -10.18 21.16
N ASP A 139 -3.36 -10.24 22.16
CA ASP A 139 -2.99 -10.47 23.59
C ASP A 139 -4.21 -11.04 24.31
N SER A 140 -3.99 -11.75 25.40
CA SER A 140 -5.08 -12.29 26.23
C SER A 140 -5.71 -11.25 27.17
N ARG A 141 -5.06 -10.12 27.38
CA ARG A 141 -5.46 -9.08 28.34
C ARG A 141 -6.12 -7.92 27.60
N GLU A 142 -7.44 -7.88 27.65
CA GLU A 142 -8.22 -6.85 26.95
C GLU A 142 -7.95 -5.44 27.45
N ASP A 143 -7.73 -5.29 28.74
CA ASP A 143 -7.43 -4.01 29.43
C ASP A 143 -6.15 -3.32 28.97
N LEU A 144 -5.27 -4.04 28.30
CA LEU A 144 -4.04 -3.47 27.77
C LEU A 144 -4.21 -2.75 26.44
N PHE A 145 -5.28 -3.00 25.71
CA PHE A 145 -5.52 -2.35 24.42
C PHE A 145 -6.05 -0.93 24.61
N PRO A 146 -5.69 0.03 23.74
CA PRO A 146 -6.33 1.34 23.70
C PRO A 146 -7.80 1.26 23.31
N ASP A 147 -8.62 2.20 23.79
CA ASP A 147 -10.04 2.30 23.47
C ASP A 147 -10.29 2.53 21.97
N ALA A 148 -9.41 3.27 21.30
CA ALA A 148 -9.49 3.55 19.88
C ALA A 148 -8.24 3.02 19.16
N LEU A 149 -8.46 2.32 18.05
CA LEU A 149 -7.41 1.78 17.20
C LEU A 149 -7.46 2.39 15.81
N PRO A 150 -6.31 2.53 15.13
CA PRO A 150 -6.26 2.87 13.71
C PRO A 150 -7.08 1.89 12.85
N ALA A 151 -7.64 2.38 11.73
CA ALA A 151 -8.52 1.58 10.88
C ALA A 151 -7.88 0.30 10.30
N ASN A 152 -6.55 0.29 10.15
CA ASN A 152 -5.78 -0.86 9.67
C ASN A 152 -5.26 -1.78 10.80
N VAL A 153 -5.75 -1.62 12.02
CA VAL A 153 -5.39 -2.43 13.19
C VAL A 153 -6.60 -3.22 13.67
N GLN A 154 -6.50 -4.53 13.59
CA GLN A 154 -7.48 -5.47 14.15
C GLN A 154 -7.00 -5.96 15.52
N LYS A 155 -7.82 -5.75 16.56
CA LYS A 155 -7.58 -6.31 17.90
C LYS A 155 -8.12 -7.75 17.96
N ILE A 156 -7.35 -8.66 18.54
CA ILE A 156 -7.78 -10.01 18.91
C ILE A 156 -7.43 -10.23 20.38
N VAL A 157 -8.45 -10.53 21.16
CA VAL A 157 -8.29 -10.94 22.57
C VAL A 157 -8.49 -12.46 22.62
N GLU A 158 -7.41 -13.18 22.95
CA GLU A 158 -7.41 -14.66 22.92
C GLU A 158 -6.58 -15.21 24.08
N ASP A 159 -7.18 -16.09 24.89
CA ASP A 159 -6.54 -16.69 26.07
C ASP A 159 -5.33 -17.57 25.71
N ALA A 160 -5.36 -18.19 24.52
CA ALA A 160 -4.25 -18.98 23.97
C ALA A 160 -3.72 -18.32 22.69
N PRO A 161 -2.99 -17.18 22.78
CA PRO A 161 -2.56 -16.39 21.62
C PRO A 161 -1.81 -17.21 20.56
N GLU A 162 -1.07 -18.25 20.95
CA GLU A 162 -0.38 -19.14 20.04
C GLU A 162 -1.32 -19.86 19.06
N SER A 163 -2.61 -19.99 19.39
CA SER A 163 -3.59 -20.60 18.51
C SER A 163 -3.91 -19.74 17.28
N GLU A 164 -3.73 -18.42 17.39
CA GLU A 164 -3.99 -17.47 16.30
C GLU A 164 -2.96 -17.56 15.16
N VAL A 165 -1.79 -18.15 15.40
CA VAL A 165 -0.77 -18.31 14.36
C VAL A 165 -1.32 -19.05 13.13
N ARG A 166 -2.21 -20.03 13.31
CA ARG A 166 -2.81 -20.82 12.22
C ARG A 166 -3.87 -20.04 11.41
N HIS A 167 -4.36 -18.93 11.94
CA HIS A 167 -5.40 -18.11 11.31
C HIS A 167 -4.80 -16.90 10.55
N LEU A 168 -3.48 -16.73 10.61
CA LEU A 168 -2.79 -15.66 9.90
C LEU A 168 -2.76 -15.93 8.39
N ASP A 169 -2.79 -14.85 7.62
CA ASP A 169 -2.65 -14.95 6.18
C ASP A 169 -1.27 -15.53 5.80
N GLU A 170 -1.20 -16.21 4.67
CA GLU A 170 0.08 -16.57 4.05
C GLU A 170 0.93 -15.33 3.85
N ASN A 171 2.25 -15.47 4.00
CA ASN A 171 3.23 -14.40 3.93
C ASN A 171 3.16 -13.36 5.06
N SER A 172 2.38 -13.60 6.12
CA SER A 172 2.37 -12.72 7.29
C SER A 172 3.72 -12.64 7.98
N TRP A 173 4.03 -11.47 8.51
CA TRP A 173 5.19 -11.27 9.38
C TRP A 173 4.75 -11.25 10.83
N LEU A 174 5.45 -12.01 11.66
CA LEU A 174 5.15 -12.08 13.08
C LEU A 174 6.15 -11.25 13.88
N ILE A 175 5.63 -10.54 14.89
CA ILE A 175 6.43 -9.80 15.88
C ILE A 175 5.96 -10.25 17.27
N ILE A 176 6.85 -10.92 18.00
CA ILE A 176 6.55 -11.54 19.29
C ILE A 176 7.17 -10.69 20.40
N LEU A 177 6.31 -10.03 21.21
CA LEU A 177 6.67 -9.03 22.22
C LEU A 177 5.98 -9.36 23.55
N THR A 178 5.71 -10.64 23.85
CA THR A 178 5.00 -10.98 25.09
C THR A 178 5.92 -10.84 26.31
N HIS A 179 5.33 -10.79 27.48
CA HIS A 179 6.08 -10.75 28.76
C HIS A 179 6.44 -12.13 29.29
N ASP A 180 5.82 -13.19 28.72
CA ASP A 180 6.02 -14.58 29.11
C ASP A 180 6.95 -15.30 28.15
N HIS A 181 8.11 -15.73 28.63
CA HIS A 181 9.08 -16.49 27.83
C HIS A 181 8.57 -17.86 27.35
N GLN A 182 7.63 -18.48 28.07
CA GLN A 182 7.07 -19.77 27.64
C GLN A 182 6.07 -19.54 26.50
N LEU A 183 5.24 -18.50 26.60
CA LEU A 183 4.33 -18.09 25.55
C LEU A 183 5.10 -17.67 24.28
N ASP A 184 6.15 -16.83 24.42
CA ASP A 184 7.05 -16.49 23.33
C ASP A 184 7.58 -17.72 22.60
N TYR A 185 7.98 -18.74 23.36
CA TYR A 185 8.47 -19.99 22.78
C TYR A 185 7.37 -20.75 22.03
N ARG A 186 6.16 -20.89 22.60
CA ARG A 186 5.05 -21.57 21.94
C ARG A 186 4.64 -20.87 20.65
N ILE A 187 4.53 -19.54 20.66
CA ILE A 187 4.22 -18.76 19.45
C ILE A 187 5.31 -18.96 18.40
N THR A 188 6.60 -18.82 18.77
CA THR A 188 7.74 -19.03 17.87
C THR A 188 7.73 -20.42 17.27
N GLU A 189 7.52 -21.46 18.08
CA GLU A 189 7.45 -22.85 17.62
C GLU A 189 6.30 -23.09 16.63
N GLN A 190 5.11 -22.56 16.92
CA GLN A 190 3.98 -22.64 16.01
C GLN A 190 4.24 -21.90 14.70
N ALA A 191 4.78 -20.69 14.76
CA ALA A 191 5.10 -19.88 13.58
C ALA A 191 6.13 -20.58 12.65
N LEU A 192 7.16 -21.18 13.22
CA LEU A 192 8.18 -21.88 12.44
C LEU A 192 7.68 -23.19 11.81
N LYS A 193 6.60 -23.80 12.33
CA LYS A 193 5.93 -24.94 11.70
C LYS A 193 5.15 -24.56 10.43
N HIS A 194 4.82 -23.28 10.26
CA HIS A 194 4.14 -22.76 9.07
C HIS A 194 5.17 -22.26 8.05
N PRO A 195 5.44 -22.98 6.95
CA PRO A 195 6.44 -22.57 5.97
C PRO A 195 6.06 -21.29 5.21
N SER A 196 4.78 -20.96 5.15
CA SER A 196 4.25 -19.76 4.49
C SER A 196 4.50 -18.46 5.26
N LEU A 197 5.03 -18.51 6.49
CA LEU A 197 5.35 -17.32 7.29
C LEU A 197 6.84 -16.96 7.12
N PRO A 198 7.20 -15.96 6.32
CA PRO A 198 8.59 -15.72 5.91
C PRO A 198 9.41 -14.97 6.96
N PHE A 199 8.77 -14.44 8.01
CA PHE A 199 9.45 -13.63 9.02
C PHE A 199 8.83 -13.82 10.40
N VAL A 200 9.65 -14.21 11.37
CA VAL A 200 9.30 -14.39 12.77
C VAL A 200 10.28 -13.59 13.62
N GLY A 201 9.88 -12.39 14.02
CA GLY A 201 10.68 -11.51 14.87
C GLY A 201 10.37 -11.73 16.35
N LEU A 202 11.38 -11.98 17.16
CA LEU A 202 11.22 -12.20 18.59
C LEU A 202 12.03 -11.21 19.40
N ILE A 203 11.38 -10.52 20.35
CA ILE A 203 12.06 -9.65 21.30
C ILE A 203 12.89 -10.46 22.31
N GLY A 204 14.08 -9.99 22.64
CA GLY A 204 14.88 -10.61 23.66
C GLY A 204 16.32 -10.16 23.66
N SER A 205 17.12 -10.74 24.55
CA SER A 205 18.57 -10.60 24.60
C SER A 205 19.25 -11.67 23.74
N ASP A 206 20.53 -11.49 23.42
CA ASP A 206 21.35 -12.51 22.74
C ASP A 206 21.35 -13.85 23.50
N THR A 207 21.29 -13.80 24.83
CA THR A 207 21.18 -15.01 25.66
C THR A 207 19.87 -15.76 25.42
N LYS A 208 18.73 -15.02 25.37
CA LYS A 208 17.41 -15.62 25.05
C LYS A 208 17.42 -16.18 23.63
N ALA A 209 17.96 -15.44 22.67
CA ALA A 209 18.08 -15.87 21.28
C ALA A 209 18.83 -17.20 21.17
N LYS A 210 20.02 -17.32 21.74
CA LYS A 210 20.81 -18.56 21.75
C LYS A 210 20.04 -19.73 22.36
N ARG A 211 19.37 -19.51 23.50
CA ARG A 211 18.57 -20.55 24.17
C ARG A 211 17.41 -21.04 23.28
N PHE A 212 16.72 -20.12 22.61
CA PHE A 212 15.59 -20.47 21.74
C PHE A 212 16.07 -21.26 20.51
N VAL A 213 17.12 -20.78 19.83
CA VAL A 213 17.68 -21.49 18.68
C VAL A 213 18.12 -22.91 19.09
N THR A 214 18.90 -23.06 20.16
CA THR A 214 19.34 -24.38 20.65
C THR A 214 18.14 -25.30 20.90
N LYS A 215 17.12 -24.81 21.61
CA LYS A 215 15.94 -25.61 21.94
C LYS A 215 15.13 -26.01 20.70
N LEU A 216 15.00 -25.09 19.70
CA LEU A 216 14.31 -25.36 18.43
C LEU A 216 15.08 -26.37 17.59
N THR A 217 16.42 -26.27 17.52
CA THR A 217 17.28 -27.26 16.85
C THR A 217 17.11 -28.67 17.46
N HIS A 218 17.10 -28.76 18.80
CA HIS A 218 16.83 -30.05 19.48
C HIS A 218 15.41 -30.57 19.23
N ARG A 219 14.47 -29.74 18.86
CA ARG A 219 13.10 -30.12 18.47
C ARG A 219 12.99 -30.50 17.00
N GLY A 220 14.09 -30.49 16.23
CA GLY A 220 14.13 -30.91 14.84
C GLY A 220 13.79 -29.81 13.80
N PHE A 221 13.82 -28.54 14.19
CA PHE A 221 13.70 -27.45 13.21
C PHE A 221 15.01 -27.36 12.41
N ASP A 222 14.89 -27.37 11.09
CA ASP A 222 16.01 -27.25 10.16
C ASP A 222 16.52 -25.79 10.02
N GLU A 223 17.65 -25.64 9.34
CA GLU A 223 18.26 -24.34 9.11
C GLU A 223 17.34 -23.40 8.32
N HIS A 224 16.54 -23.91 7.40
CA HIS A 224 15.59 -23.12 6.61
C HIS A 224 14.48 -22.52 7.50
N ALA A 225 13.92 -23.33 8.41
CA ALA A 225 12.94 -22.83 9.37
C ALA A 225 13.58 -21.80 10.31
N LEU A 226 14.78 -22.08 10.83
CA LEU A 226 15.50 -21.18 11.75
C LEU A 226 15.95 -19.88 11.09
N ALA A 227 16.24 -19.87 9.79
CA ALA A 227 16.60 -18.67 9.04
C ALA A 227 15.47 -17.60 9.01
N ARG A 228 14.22 -18.03 9.21
CA ARG A 228 13.06 -17.12 9.30
C ARG A 228 12.94 -16.44 10.66
N LEU A 229 13.63 -16.97 11.69
CA LEU A 229 13.63 -16.41 13.04
C LEU A 229 14.66 -15.31 13.17
N VAL A 230 14.19 -14.09 13.40
CA VAL A 230 15.03 -12.93 13.69
C VAL A 230 14.93 -12.61 15.17
N THR A 231 16.01 -12.88 15.89
CA THR A 231 16.07 -12.66 17.35
C THR A 231 17.50 -12.29 17.80
N PRO A 232 17.68 -11.22 18.55
CA PRO A 232 16.72 -10.18 18.89
C PRO A 232 16.18 -9.43 17.66
N ILE A 233 14.86 -9.14 17.67
CA ILE A 233 14.24 -8.29 16.65
C ILE A 233 14.67 -6.84 16.84
N GLY A 234 14.81 -6.10 15.73
CA GLY A 234 15.13 -4.68 15.66
C GLY A 234 16.44 -4.42 14.94
N ASN A 235 16.63 -3.17 14.52
CA ASN A 235 17.89 -2.73 13.93
C ASN A 235 18.92 -2.48 15.05
N ARG A 236 20.02 -3.22 15.04
CA ARG A 236 21.07 -3.16 16.06
C ARG A 236 21.86 -1.85 16.08
N ASP A 237 21.81 -1.07 15.00
CA ASP A 237 22.43 0.25 14.91
C ASP A 237 21.65 1.33 15.69
N ILE A 238 20.42 1.02 16.10
CA ILE A 238 19.57 1.89 16.92
C ILE A 238 19.67 1.39 18.38
N PRO A 239 20.47 2.04 19.22
CA PRO A 239 20.61 1.65 20.62
C PRO A 239 19.39 2.08 21.43
N GLY A 240 19.19 1.43 22.59
CA GLY A 240 18.19 1.84 23.57
C GLY A 240 17.49 0.67 24.22
N LYS A 241 16.85 0.96 25.36
CA LYS A 241 16.09 -0.03 26.15
C LYS A 241 14.69 0.47 26.52
N GLN A 242 14.41 1.75 26.27
CA GLN A 242 13.08 2.28 26.52
C GLN A 242 12.10 1.72 25.49
N PRO A 243 10.83 1.51 25.84
CA PRO A 243 9.82 0.96 24.94
C PRO A 243 9.76 1.66 23.57
N ILE A 244 9.88 2.99 23.56
CA ILE A 244 9.85 3.77 22.31
C ILE A 244 11.11 3.55 21.47
N GLU A 245 12.30 3.43 22.07
CA GLU A 245 13.55 3.19 21.36
C GLU A 245 13.53 1.80 20.69
N VAL A 246 13.05 0.79 21.43
CA VAL A 246 12.85 -0.56 20.90
C VAL A 246 11.83 -0.56 19.78
N ALA A 247 10.72 0.17 19.93
CA ALA A 247 9.69 0.30 18.90
C ALA A 247 10.25 0.94 17.62
N VAL A 248 11.05 2.01 17.73
CA VAL A 248 11.73 2.65 16.60
C VAL A 248 12.70 1.68 15.91
N SER A 249 13.49 0.94 16.70
CA SER A 249 14.44 -0.05 16.20
C SER A 249 13.71 -1.16 15.40
N ILE A 250 12.60 -1.69 15.92
CA ILE A 250 11.76 -2.68 15.22
C ILE A 250 11.15 -2.06 13.96
N SER A 251 10.60 -0.85 14.06
CA SER A 251 9.99 -0.16 12.91
C SER A 251 10.98 0.03 11.76
N ALA A 252 12.22 0.43 12.08
CA ALA A 252 13.28 0.58 11.07
C ALA A 252 13.55 -0.74 10.33
N GLN A 253 13.58 -1.87 11.03
CA GLN A 253 13.75 -3.18 10.42
C GLN A 253 12.56 -3.56 9.54
N ILE A 254 11.34 -3.31 9.98
CA ILE A 254 10.12 -3.58 9.21
C ILE A 254 10.07 -2.71 7.94
N ILE A 255 10.38 -1.41 8.06
CA ILE A 255 10.44 -0.49 6.90
C ILE A 255 11.47 -0.98 5.88
N ALA A 256 12.69 -1.34 6.33
CA ALA A 256 13.72 -1.87 5.44
C ALA A 256 13.23 -3.12 4.70
N ARG A 257 12.53 -4.02 5.39
CA ARG A 257 11.98 -5.24 4.81
C ARG A 257 10.88 -4.95 3.78
N LEU A 258 9.95 -4.03 4.08
CA LEU A 258 8.89 -3.61 3.13
C LEU A 258 9.48 -3.11 1.81
N HIS A 259 10.59 -2.38 1.85
CA HIS A 259 11.25 -1.87 0.65
C HIS A 259 12.08 -2.94 -0.10
N HIS A 260 12.61 -3.93 0.60
CA HIS A 260 13.32 -5.04 -0.03
C HIS A 260 12.37 -5.96 -0.78
N ASP A 261 11.25 -6.33 -0.18
CA ASP A 261 10.26 -7.22 -0.81
C ASP A 261 9.60 -6.54 -2.02
N ASN A 262 9.35 -5.23 -1.96
CA ASN A 262 8.84 -4.44 -3.10
C ASN A 262 9.85 -4.33 -4.26
N ARG A 263 11.17 -4.33 -4.01
CA ARG A 263 12.20 -4.30 -5.08
C ARG A 263 12.34 -5.64 -5.79
N SER A 264 12.10 -6.74 -5.10
CA SER A 264 12.12 -8.09 -5.71
C SER A 264 10.85 -8.38 -6.51
N ALA A 265 9.75 -7.67 -6.25
CA ALA A 265 8.48 -7.78 -6.98
C ALA A 265 8.39 -6.84 -8.21
N THR A 266 9.28 -5.85 -8.34
CA THR A 266 9.28 -4.95 -9.50
C THR A 266 10.32 -5.44 -10.50
N PRO A 267 9.94 -5.95 -11.69
CA PRO A 267 10.86 -6.05 -12.80
C PRO A 267 11.34 -4.63 -13.12
N SER A 268 12.64 -4.44 -13.23
CA SER A 268 13.27 -3.20 -13.67
C SER A 268 12.76 -2.83 -15.07
N ALA A 269 11.72 -2.00 -15.12
CA ALA A 269 11.21 -1.40 -16.34
C ALA A 269 10.73 0.02 -16.06
N VAL A 270 11.66 0.89 -15.70
CA VAL A 270 11.58 2.27 -16.17
C VAL A 270 12.27 2.28 -17.51
N SER A 271 11.61 1.79 -18.52
CA SER A 271 11.96 2.02 -19.92
C SER A 271 10.85 2.85 -20.52
N ASP A 272 11.21 4.07 -20.86
CA ASP A 272 10.61 4.93 -21.87
C ASP A 272 9.08 4.94 -21.95
N VAL A 273 8.50 6.03 -21.45
CA VAL A 273 7.22 6.50 -21.96
C VAL A 273 7.43 6.75 -23.46
N SER A 274 7.22 5.73 -24.26
CA SER A 274 7.12 5.89 -25.71
C SER A 274 5.84 6.67 -25.99
N VAL A 275 5.98 7.99 -26.02
CA VAL A 275 5.02 8.85 -26.70
C VAL A 275 5.09 8.46 -28.18
N SER A 276 4.23 7.55 -28.59
CA SER A 276 4.04 7.27 -30.01
C SER A 276 3.65 8.58 -30.67
N HIS A 277 4.54 9.10 -31.48
CA HIS A 277 4.32 10.25 -32.36
C HIS A 277 3.08 9.98 -33.21
N VAL A 278 1.99 10.64 -32.88
CA VAL A 278 0.88 10.79 -33.82
C VAL A 278 1.38 11.66 -34.95
N GLN A 279 1.55 11.09 -36.15
CA GLN A 279 1.78 11.85 -37.38
C GLN A 279 0.68 12.89 -37.51
N THR A 280 1.04 14.15 -37.35
CA THR A 280 0.20 15.30 -37.69
C THR A 280 0.12 15.38 -39.22
N SER A 281 -0.92 14.79 -39.80
CA SER A 281 -1.35 15.17 -41.14
C SER A 281 -1.82 16.62 -41.12
N LYS A 282 -1.25 17.41 -42.03
CA LYS A 282 -1.45 18.83 -42.27
C LYS A 282 -2.91 19.25 -42.07
N LEU A 283 -3.15 20.10 -41.07
CA LEU A 283 -4.33 20.93 -41.01
C LEU A 283 -3.91 22.40 -41.24
N ASN A 284 -4.57 22.99 -42.21
CA ASN A 284 -4.36 24.32 -42.76
C ASN A 284 -4.29 25.43 -41.69
N LYS A 285 -3.32 26.33 -41.91
CA LYS A 285 -3.24 27.61 -41.26
C LYS A 285 -4.51 28.43 -41.53
N THR A 286 -5.27 28.72 -40.48
CA THR A 286 -5.98 29.99 -40.26
C THR A 286 -6.62 29.95 -38.87
N GLY A 287 -6.20 30.88 -38.00
CA GLY A 287 -6.93 31.33 -36.82
C GLY A 287 -6.67 30.56 -35.54
N CYS A 288 -5.59 30.88 -34.86
CA CYS A 288 -5.46 31.00 -33.40
C CYS A 288 -4.03 31.38 -33.02
N GLU A 289 -3.61 32.54 -33.49
CA GLU A 289 -2.56 33.34 -32.85
C GLU A 289 -3.28 34.45 -32.08
N GLN A 290 -3.37 34.25 -30.77
CA GLN A 290 -3.51 35.28 -29.72
C GLN A 290 -4.05 34.56 -28.48
N VAL A 291 -3.19 34.30 -27.59
CA VAL A 291 -3.26 34.14 -26.15
C VAL A 291 -2.18 33.11 -25.75
N ILE A 292 -0.96 33.53 -25.65
CA ILE A 292 0.12 33.12 -24.73
C ILE A 292 1.35 33.94 -25.13
N ALA A 293 1.35 35.23 -24.78
CA ALA A 293 2.55 36.07 -24.72
C ALA A 293 2.27 37.23 -23.77
N THR A 294 2.29 36.92 -22.48
CA THR A 294 2.51 37.92 -21.41
C THR A 294 2.65 37.08 -20.11
N THR A 295 3.85 36.79 -19.79
CA THR A 295 4.44 36.66 -18.45
C THR A 295 5.70 35.78 -18.55
N LEU A 296 6.80 36.40 -18.99
CA LEU A 296 8.19 36.02 -18.72
C LEU A 296 9.08 37.04 -19.47
N ASP A 297 9.17 38.25 -18.94
CA ASP A 297 10.30 39.14 -19.08
C ASP A 297 10.08 40.29 -18.08
N ASP A 298 10.92 40.30 -17.08
CA ASP A 298 11.40 41.42 -16.30
C ASP A 298 11.99 40.96 -14.98
N SER A 299 13.26 40.55 -15.04
CA SER A 299 14.20 40.73 -13.94
C SER A 299 15.63 40.31 -14.34
N GLU A 300 16.22 41.08 -15.24
CA GLU A 300 17.67 41.24 -15.29
C GLU A 300 17.97 42.64 -15.82
N SER A 301 18.47 43.51 -14.95
CA SER A 301 19.55 44.48 -15.17
C SER A 301 19.44 45.67 -14.21
N SER A 302 20.41 45.74 -13.34
CA SER A 302 21.25 46.91 -13.07
C SER A 302 21.84 46.77 -11.66
N SER A 303 23.01 46.30 -11.55
CA SER A 303 24.36 46.86 -11.51
C SER A 303 24.49 48.21 -10.78
N SER A 304 25.38 48.12 -9.87
CA SER A 304 26.46 49.06 -9.52
C SER A 304 26.37 49.85 -8.21
N LYS A 305 27.37 49.54 -7.38
CA LYS A 305 28.26 50.45 -6.63
C LYS A 305 27.69 51.41 -5.60
N LYS A 306 28.11 51.25 -4.35
CA LYS A 306 29.05 52.07 -3.56
C LYS A 306 28.98 51.67 -2.08
N ASP A 307 30.03 51.09 -1.60
CA ASP A 307 31.04 51.63 -0.70
C ASP A 307 30.53 52.71 0.28
N THR A 308 30.57 52.40 1.58
CA THR A 308 31.22 53.24 2.58
C THR A 308 31.06 52.65 3.99
N THR A 309 32.17 52.34 4.56
CA THR A 309 32.59 52.26 5.94
C THR A 309 31.78 53.08 6.96
N ARG A 310 31.54 52.55 8.16
CA ARG A 310 31.84 53.08 9.51
C ARG A 310 31.24 52.26 10.64
N ASP A 311 32.11 51.66 11.32
CA ASP A 311 32.44 51.74 12.76
C ASP A 311 31.36 52.14 13.79
N ILE A 312 31.52 51.49 14.95
CA ILE A 312 31.29 51.90 16.31
C ILE A 312 30.02 51.40 17.00
N LYS A 313 30.20 50.47 17.78
CA LYS A 313 30.18 50.15 19.21
C LYS A 313 29.54 48.79 19.47
#